data_b75ade0fb8446bb658a77319ca209031
#
_entry.id   b75ade0fb8446bb658a77319ca209031
#
_cell.length_a   1.000
_cell.length_b   1.000
_cell.length_c   1.000
_cell.angle_alpha   90.00
_cell.angle_beta   90.00
_cell.angle_gamma   90.00
#
_symmetry.space_group_name_H-M   'P 1'
#
loop_
_entity.id
_entity.type
_entity.pdbx_description
1 polymer ?
#
loop_
_entity_poly.entity_id
_entity_poly.type
_entity_poly.pdbx_seq_one_letter_code
_entity_poly.pdbx_strand_id
1 'polypeptide(L)'
;RRKTVCISTQAGCALGCTFCATGQQGFSRNLSVGEIVKQVLYMEKVARREDMLDIENGNRTIGELQGITNVVFMGMGEPLANYENTLSAVKILNDPKGINIGARHITISTVGLVPQILKLAKEKIQINLAISLHAPDDITRNKTMPINKRYPIEQLVDACKKYVEITGRKIFFEYVLLKGQNDSSEHAKKLARLLSKIMCQVN
;
A
#
# COMPACT_ATOMS: atom_id res chain seq x y z
N ARG A 1 16.41 -8.25 -11.42
CA ARG A 1 15.27 -9.02 -10.86
C ARG A 1 14.59 -8.16 -9.79
N ARG A 2 13.25 -8.02 -9.82
CA ARG A 2 12.51 -7.23 -8.84
C ARG A 2 12.50 -7.95 -7.47
N LYS A 3 12.94 -7.27 -6.41
CA LYS A 3 12.85 -7.73 -5.02
C LYS A 3 11.97 -6.75 -4.24
N THR A 4 10.81 -7.20 -3.79
CA THR A 4 9.82 -6.38 -3.08
C THR A 4 9.73 -6.80 -1.63
N VAL A 5 9.85 -5.85 -0.71
CA VAL A 5 9.57 -6.07 0.72
C VAL A 5 8.20 -5.49 1.09
N CYS A 6 7.43 -6.28 1.83
CA CYS A 6 6.16 -5.87 2.43
C CYS A 6 6.41 -5.52 3.90
N ILE A 7 6.05 -4.31 4.32
CA ILE A 7 6.32 -3.80 5.67
C ILE A 7 5.06 -3.36 6.38
N SER A 8 5.11 -3.41 7.71
CA SER A 8 4.04 -3.04 8.64
C SER A 8 4.24 -1.62 9.17
N THR A 9 3.14 -0.96 9.51
CA THR A 9 3.13 0.37 10.14
C THR A 9 2.53 0.38 11.53
N GLN A 10 1.87 -0.70 11.92
CA GLN A 10 1.24 -0.87 13.23
C GLN A 10 1.45 -2.30 13.72
N ALA A 11 1.35 -2.51 15.02
CA ALA A 11 1.13 -3.82 15.63
C ALA A 11 -0.40 -4.00 15.76
N GLY A 12 -0.97 -4.86 14.91
CA GLY A 12 -2.43 -4.98 14.74
C GLY A 12 -3.03 -3.88 13.86
N CYS A 13 -4.38 -3.82 13.82
CA CYS A 13 -5.12 -2.82 13.05
C CYS A 13 -6.50 -2.57 13.64
N ALA A 14 -6.89 -1.30 13.80
CA ALA A 14 -8.18 -0.91 14.37
C ALA A 14 -9.36 -0.95 13.38
N LEU A 15 -9.12 -1.23 12.09
CA LEU A 15 -10.15 -1.00 11.05
C LEU A 15 -11.12 -2.16 10.86
N GLY A 16 -10.80 -3.36 11.37
CA GLY A 16 -11.74 -4.48 11.48
C GLY A 16 -12.25 -5.04 10.15
N CYS A 17 -11.48 -4.96 9.06
CA CYS A 17 -11.85 -5.57 7.78
C CYS A 17 -12.03 -7.08 7.96
N THR A 18 -13.19 -7.64 7.56
CA THR A 18 -13.59 -9.01 7.91
C THR A 18 -12.74 -10.10 7.25
N PHE A 19 -12.13 -9.81 6.10
CA PHE A 19 -11.23 -10.74 5.38
C PHE A 19 -9.77 -10.62 5.80
N CYS A 20 -9.44 -9.69 6.72
CA CYS A 20 -8.05 -9.40 7.11
C CYS A 20 -7.75 -9.97 8.50
N ALA A 21 -6.82 -10.93 8.58
CA ALA A 21 -6.41 -11.52 9.87
C ALA A 21 -5.90 -10.47 10.86
N THR A 22 -5.12 -9.49 10.39
CA THR A 22 -4.63 -8.38 11.23
C THR A 22 -5.77 -7.52 11.78
N GLY A 23 -6.82 -7.28 10.98
CA GLY A 23 -8.00 -6.53 11.43
C GLY A 23 -8.79 -7.25 12.53
N GLN A 24 -8.74 -8.58 12.56
CA GLN A 24 -9.39 -9.40 13.60
C GLN A 24 -8.59 -9.50 14.90
N GLN A 25 -7.28 -9.30 14.83
CA GLN A 25 -6.40 -9.27 16.02
C GLN A 25 -6.55 -8.00 16.86
N GLY A 26 -7.19 -6.96 16.33
CA GLY A 26 -7.30 -5.66 16.97
C GLY A 26 -6.01 -4.83 16.84
N PHE A 27 -6.03 -3.65 17.46
CA PHE A 27 -4.94 -2.67 17.42
C PHE A 27 -4.20 -2.65 18.74
N SER A 28 -2.88 -2.74 18.70
CA SER A 28 -2.01 -2.58 19.87
C SER A 28 -1.37 -1.19 19.90
N ARG A 29 -0.56 -0.86 18.89
CA ARG A 29 0.13 0.43 18.79
C ARG A 29 0.60 0.77 17.39
N ASN A 30 0.90 2.03 17.18
CA ASN A 30 1.68 2.46 16.01
C ASN A 30 3.14 2.02 16.15
N LEU A 31 3.75 1.66 15.02
CA LEU A 31 5.20 1.51 14.93
C LEU A 31 5.86 2.88 14.80
N SER A 32 7.02 3.04 15.44
CA SER A 32 7.88 4.20 15.27
C SER A 32 8.54 4.21 13.89
N VAL A 33 9.07 5.36 13.49
CA VAL A 33 9.83 5.51 12.24
C VAL A 33 10.98 4.49 12.16
N GLY A 34 11.73 4.33 13.25
CA GLY A 34 12.84 3.39 13.32
C GLY A 34 12.42 1.93 13.14
N GLU A 35 11.28 1.53 13.74
CA GLU A 35 10.74 0.18 13.59
C GLU A 35 10.28 -0.10 12.15
N ILE A 36 9.68 0.89 11.48
CA ILE A 36 9.26 0.79 10.08
C ILE A 36 10.48 0.63 9.17
N VAL A 37 11.47 1.51 9.30
CA VAL A 37 12.70 1.49 8.48
C VAL A 37 13.51 0.22 8.74
N LYS A 38 13.60 -0.22 10.00
CA LYS A 38 14.35 -1.43 10.38
C LYS A 38 13.87 -2.69 9.66
N GLN A 39 12.59 -2.81 9.33
CA GLN A 39 12.08 -3.94 8.54
C GLN A 39 12.74 -3.99 7.16
N VAL A 40 12.88 -2.83 6.50
CA VAL A 40 13.53 -2.74 5.18
C VAL A 40 15.02 -3.05 5.30
N LEU A 41 15.71 -2.48 6.29
CA LEU A 41 17.15 -2.72 6.51
C LEU A 41 17.47 -4.20 6.79
N TYR A 42 16.60 -4.86 7.57
CA TYR A 42 16.74 -6.29 7.83
C TYR A 42 16.59 -7.11 6.55
N MET A 43 15.55 -6.85 5.77
CA MET A 43 15.30 -7.55 4.51
C MET A 43 16.34 -7.23 3.44
N GLU A 44 16.87 -6.03 3.43
CA GLU A 44 18.01 -5.65 2.56
C GLU A 44 19.23 -6.52 2.85
N LYS A 45 19.56 -6.71 4.14
CA LYS A 45 20.65 -7.60 4.54
C LYS A 45 20.42 -9.05 4.10
N VAL A 46 19.18 -9.55 4.25
CA VAL A 46 18.80 -10.89 3.80
C VAL A 46 18.92 -11.02 2.28
N ALA A 47 18.35 -10.06 1.53
CA ALA A 47 18.36 -10.07 0.08
C ALA A 47 19.78 -10.02 -0.51
N ARG A 48 20.67 -9.23 0.09
CA ARG A 48 22.09 -9.17 -0.31
C ARG A 48 22.82 -10.47 -0.01
N ARG A 49 22.53 -11.11 1.12
CA ARG A 49 23.12 -12.40 1.47
C ARG A 49 22.70 -13.49 0.47
N GLU A 50 21.44 -13.51 0.07
CA GLU A 50 20.94 -14.42 -0.96
C GLU A 50 21.63 -14.19 -2.32
N ASP A 51 21.80 -12.93 -2.73
CA ASP A 51 22.52 -12.59 -3.95
C ASP A 51 23.99 -13.05 -3.89
N MET A 52 24.66 -12.89 -2.74
CA MET A 52 26.05 -13.35 -2.56
C MET A 52 26.16 -14.87 -2.67
N LEU A 53 25.24 -15.63 -2.06
CA LEU A 53 25.20 -17.10 -2.20
C LEU A 53 24.96 -17.53 -3.66
N ASP A 54 24.08 -16.84 -4.39
CA ASP A 54 23.84 -17.10 -5.81
C ASP A 54 25.11 -16.82 -6.65
N ILE A 55 25.90 -15.80 -6.29
CA ILE A 55 27.18 -15.49 -6.93
C ILE A 55 28.22 -16.59 -6.64
N GLU A 56 28.37 -17.00 -5.38
CA GLU A 56 29.27 -18.06 -4.95
C GLU A 56 28.97 -19.40 -5.65
N ASN A 57 27.69 -19.69 -5.91
CA ASN A 57 27.22 -20.86 -6.62
C ASN A 57 27.28 -20.75 -8.15
N GLY A 58 27.78 -19.64 -8.69
CA GLY A 58 27.90 -19.40 -10.13
C GLY A 58 26.57 -19.10 -10.83
N ASN A 59 25.49 -18.90 -10.10
CA ASN A 59 24.16 -18.59 -10.65
C ASN A 59 23.99 -17.10 -11.01
N ARG A 60 24.90 -16.23 -10.54
CA ARG A 60 24.91 -14.79 -10.74
C ARG A 60 26.30 -14.21 -10.78
N THR A 61 26.41 -12.98 -11.26
CA THR A 61 27.65 -12.18 -11.26
C THR A 61 27.58 -11.07 -10.19
N ILE A 62 28.74 -10.54 -9.79
CA ILE A 62 28.82 -9.41 -8.82
C ILE A 62 28.05 -8.19 -9.30
N GLY A 63 28.01 -7.94 -10.62
CA GLY A 63 27.23 -6.84 -11.21
C GLY A 63 25.70 -6.95 -11.06
N GLU A 64 25.20 -8.11 -10.66
CA GLU A 64 23.78 -8.40 -10.44
C GLU A 64 23.37 -8.30 -8.96
N LEU A 65 24.26 -7.88 -8.08
CA LEU A 65 23.96 -7.63 -6.67
C LEU A 65 23.03 -6.43 -6.54
N GLN A 66 21.76 -6.65 -6.22
CA GLN A 66 20.74 -5.60 -6.35
C GLN A 66 20.01 -5.22 -5.03
N GLY A 67 19.98 -6.13 -4.03
CA GLY A 67 19.24 -5.88 -2.79
C GLY A 67 17.72 -5.66 -3.01
N ILE A 68 17.09 -4.90 -2.12
CA ILE A 68 15.67 -4.56 -2.21
C ILE A 68 15.45 -3.45 -3.24
N THR A 69 14.53 -3.68 -4.17
CA THR A 69 14.18 -2.72 -5.23
C THR A 69 12.87 -1.99 -4.99
N ASN A 70 11.94 -2.59 -4.24
CA ASN A 70 10.61 -2.07 -4.04
C ASN A 70 10.16 -2.26 -2.59
N VAL A 71 9.39 -1.30 -2.07
CA VAL A 71 8.76 -1.36 -0.74
C VAL A 71 7.27 -1.15 -0.87
N VAL A 72 6.48 -2.03 -0.26
CA VAL A 72 5.03 -1.88 -0.17
C VAL A 72 4.60 -1.84 1.30
N PHE A 73 3.86 -0.81 1.67
CA PHE A 73 3.25 -0.66 2.99
C PHE A 73 1.89 -1.40 2.98
N MET A 74 1.97 -2.74 2.93
CA MET A 74 0.82 -3.66 2.82
C MET A 74 0.86 -4.75 3.89
N GLY A 75 1.73 -4.61 4.90
CA GLY A 75 1.80 -5.49 6.05
C GLY A 75 0.73 -5.16 7.09
N MET A 76 1.06 -5.29 8.36
CA MET A 76 0.12 -5.02 9.45
C MET A 76 -0.14 -3.53 9.63
N GLY A 77 -1.43 -3.18 9.80
CA GLY A 77 -1.89 -1.83 10.12
C GLY A 77 -2.36 -1.02 8.91
N GLU A 78 -2.91 0.15 9.21
CA GLU A 78 -3.29 1.15 8.22
C GLU A 78 -2.22 2.24 8.18
N PRO A 79 -1.46 2.36 7.08
CA PRO A 79 -0.36 3.31 7.00
C PRO A 79 -0.78 4.77 7.22
N LEU A 80 -1.96 5.15 6.71
CA LEU A 80 -2.45 6.52 6.84
C LEU A 80 -3.06 6.81 8.23
N ALA A 81 -3.30 5.81 9.07
CA ALA A 81 -3.60 6.01 10.48
C ALA A 81 -2.33 6.29 11.32
N ASN A 82 -1.16 5.86 10.84
CA ASN A 82 0.14 6.21 11.40
C ASN A 82 0.90 7.18 10.48
N TYR A 83 0.21 8.23 10.04
CA TYR A 83 0.61 9.09 8.92
C TYR A 83 2.03 9.65 9.05
N GLU A 84 2.33 10.32 10.17
CA GLU A 84 3.61 11.04 10.34
C GLU A 84 4.82 10.07 10.35
N ASN A 85 4.68 8.95 11.07
CA ASN A 85 5.74 7.95 11.10
C ASN A 85 5.91 7.25 9.74
N THR A 86 4.79 6.97 9.05
CA THR A 86 4.82 6.37 7.70
C THR A 86 5.51 7.30 6.71
N LEU A 87 5.13 8.59 6.68
CA LEU A 87 5.71 9.56 5.77
C LEU A 87 7.19 9.81 6.07
N SER A 88 7.57 9.91 7.34
CA SER A 88 8.97 10.05 7.76
C SER A 88 9.80 8.84 7.34
N ALA A 89 9.26 7.62 7.50
CA ALA A 89 9.93 6.40 7.02
C ALA A 89 10.10 6.42 5.50
N VAL A 90 9.08 6.83 4.74
CA VAL A 90 9.17 6.98 3.28
C VAL A 90 10.28 7.96 2.89
N LYS A 91 10.39 9.10 3.56
CA LYS A 91 11.45 10.10 3.30
C LYS A 91 12.84 9.50 3.54
N ILE A 92 13.04 8.76 4.62
CA ILE A 92 14.31 8.08 4.93
C ILE A 92 14.63 7.00 3.88
N LEU A 93 13.65 6.19 3.49
CA LEU A 93 13.85 5.14 2.49
C LEU A 93 14.18 5.71 1.10
N ASN A 94 13.67 6.90 0.78
CA ASN A 94 13.89 7.58 -0.49
C ASN A 94 15.14 8.48 -0.49
N ASP A 95 15.75 8.75 0.66
CA ASP A 95 16.92 9.65 0.77
C ASP A 95 18.07 9.13 -0.09
N PRO A 96 18.60 9.93 -1.04
CA PRO A 96 19.75 9.53 -1.87
C PRO A 96 21.03 9.30 -1.08
N LYS A 97 21.15 9.85 0.13
CA LYS A 97 22.28 9.61 1.05
C LYS A 97 22.08 8.38 1.94
N GLY A 98 20.90 7.73 1.87
CA GLY A 98 20.54 6.56 2.65
C GLY A 98 20.36 5.31 1.80
N ILE A 99 19.18 4.67 1.93
CA ILE A 99 18.83 3.42 1.21
C ILE A 99 18.60 3.69 -0.28
N ASN A 100 18.17 4.91 -0.63
CA ASN A 100 17.98 5.40 -1.99
C ASN A 100 16.97 4.58 -2.82
N ILE A 101 15.87 4.16 -2.22
CA ILE A 101 14.78 3.53 -2.96
C ILE A 101 14.00 4.64 -3.68
N GLY A 102 13.97 4.60 -5.01
CA GLY A 102 13.26 5.59 -5.80
C GLY A 102 11.78 5.70 -5.38
N ALA A 103 11.24 6.91 -5.26
CA ALA A 103 9.88 7.13 -4.77
C ALA A 103 8.81 6.31 -5.53
N ARG A 104 9.00 6.11 -6.84
CA ARG A 104 8.11 5.29 -7.69
C ARG A 104 8.17 3.79 -7.40
N HIS A 105 9.12 3.35 -6.58
CA HIS A 105 9.26 1.98 -6.10
C HIS A 105 8.70 1.80 -4.68
N ILE A 106 8.13 2.86 -4.10
CA ILE A 106 7.47 2.84 -2.80
C ILE A 106 5.96 2.96 -3.03
N THR A 107 5.18 2.03 -2.47
CA THR A 107 3.72 2.02 -2.53
C THR A 107 3.13 2.08 -1.13
N ILE A 108 2.29 3.08 -0.86
CA ILE A 108 1.45 3.13 0.34
C ILE A 108 0.08 2.57 -0.03
N SER A 109 -0.40 1.56 0.72
CA SER A 109 -1.77 1.06 0.62
C SER A 109 -2.62 1.65 1.73
N THR A 110 -3.89 1.94 1.45
CA THR A 110 -4.85 2.43 2.44
C THR A 110 -6.25 1.89 2.19
N VAL A 111 -7.00 1.67 3.25
CA VAL A 111 -8.43 1.34 3.17
C VAL A 111 -9.30 2.53 2.74
N GLY A 112 -8.72 3.75 2.61
CA GLY A 112 -9.43 4.93 2.17
C GLY A 112 -9.74 5.93 3.28
N LEU A 113 -8.76 6.31 4.08
CA LEU A 113 -8.88 7.44 5.02
C LEU A 113 -8.86 8.74 4.23
N VAL A 114 -10.05 9.21 3.81
CA VAL A 114 -10.24 10.35 2.88
C VAL A 114 -9.44 11.59 3.25
N PRO A 115 -9.47 12.11 4.49
CA PRO A 115 -8.68 13.30 4.85
C PRO A 115 -7.17 13.10 4.66
N GLN A 116 -6.67 11.91 4.96
CA GLN A 116 -5.25 11.56 4.85
C GLN A 116 -4.82 11.39 3.39
N ILE A 117 -5.69 10.86 2.52
CA ILE A 117 -5.44 10.80 1.07
C ILE A 117 -5.27 12.21 0.52
N LEU A 118 -6.15 13.15 0.90
CA LEU A 118 -6.06 14.55 0.47
C LEU A 118 -4.84 15.28 1.07
N LYS A 119 -4.42 14.91 2.28
CA LYS A 119 -3.17 15.39 2.87
C LYS A 119 -1.97 14.86 2.09
N LEU A 120 -1.95 13.56 1.77
CA LEU A 120 -0.87 12.91 1.01
C LEU A 120 -0.72 13.49 -0.40
N ALA A 121 -1.82 13.88 -1.05
CA ALA A 121 -1.78 14.53 -2.36
C ALA A 121 -0.96 15.84 -2.38
N LYS A 122 -0.82 16.52 -1.24
CA LYS A 122 -0.06 17.77 -1.10
C LYS A 122 1.43 17.55 -0.79
N GLU A 123 1.82 16.32 -0.48
CA GLU A 123 3.22 15.97 -0.23
C GLU A 123 4.02 15.97 -1.54
N LYS A 124 5.16 16.63 -1.55
CA LYS A 124 6.03 16.74 -2.73
C LYS A 124 6.86 15.45 -2.96
N ILE A 125 6.22 14.27 -2.87
CA ILE A 125 6.89 12.99 -3.08
C ILE A 125 6.08 12.11 -4.04
N GLN A 126 6.77 11.51 -5.02
CA GLN A 126 6.12 10.77 -6.10
C GLN A 126 6.00 9.27 -5.81
N ILE A 127 5.43 8.91 -4.67
CA ILE A 127 5.14 7.50 -4.33
C ILE A 127 3.89 6.99 -5.07
N ASN A 128 3.70 5.67 -5.07
CA ASN A 128 2.48 5.05 -5.55
C ASN A 128 1.45 4.99 -4.40
N LEU A 129 0.19 5.24 -4.74
CA LEU A 129 -0.94 5.07 -3.84
C LEU A 129 -1.78 3.88 -4.30
N ALA A 130 -2.03 2.93 -3.38
CA ALA A 130 -2.94 1.83 -3.57
C ALA A 130 -4.14 1.99 -2.63
N ILE A 131 -5.35 1.76 -3.15
CA ILE A 131 -6.61 1.86 -2.42
C ILE A 131 -7.20 0.47 -2.29
N SER A 132 -7.34 -0.02 -1.07
CA SER A 132 -8.09 -1.24 -0.75
C SER A 132 -9.58 -0.97 -0.95
N LEU A 133 -10.08 -1.21 -2.16
CA LEU A 133 -11.48 -0.95 -2.53
C LEU A 133 -12.37 -2.16 -2.25
N HIS A 134 -12.02 -3.31 -2.79
CA HIS A 134 -12.60 -4.65 -2.59
C HIS A 134 -14.11 -4.78 -2.81
N ALA A 135 -14.77 -3.73 -3.27
CA ALA A 135 -16.20 -3.74 -3.58
C ALA A 135 -16.54 -2.63 -4.60
N PRO A 136 -17.56 -2.83 -5.45
CA PRO A 136 -17.97 -1.83 -6.43
C PRO A 136 -19.08 -0.89 -5.94
N ASP A 137 -19.66 -1.16 -4.77
CA ASP A 137 -20.76 -0.38 -4.16
C ASP A 137 -20.70 -0.45 -2.62
N ASP A 138 -21.41 0.49 -1.97
CA ASP A 138 -21.43 0.61 -0.50
C ASP A 138 -22.09 -0.59 0.18
N ILE A 139 -23.09 -1.22 -0.44
CA ILE A 139 -23.79 -2.38 0.12
C ILE A 139 -22.79 -3.53 0.30
N THR A 140 -21.99 -3.78 -0.73
CA THR A 140 -20.97 -4.83 -0.70
C THR A 140 -19.82 -4.44 0.22
N ARG A 141 -19.34 -3.18 0.14
CA ARG A 141 -18.20 -2.72 0.91
C ARG A 141 -18.48 -2.65 2.42
N ASN A 142 -19.68 -2.27 2.81
CA ASN A 142 -20.09 -2.22 4.23
C ASN A 142 -20.05 -3.58 4.92
N LYS A 143 -20.21 -4.69 4.18
CA LYS A 143 -20.15 -6.05 4.73
C LYS A 143 -18.73 -6.45 5.14
N THR A 144 -17.72 -5.93 4.45
CA THR A 144 -16.33 -6.38 4.60
C THR A 144 -15.39 -5.33 5.16
N MET A 145 -15.71 -4.04 5.00
CA MET A 145 -14.86 -2.91 5.39
C MET A 145 -15.64 -1.88 6.21
N PRO A 146 -15.61 -1.96 7.55
CA PRO A 146 -16.37 -1.06 8.42
C PRO A 146 -16.09 0.44 8.20
N ILE A 147 -14.89 0.78 7.76
CA ILE A 147 -14.49 2.17 7.44
C ILE A 147 -15.40 2.82 6.38
N ASN A 148 -16.06 2.03 5.54
CA ASN A 148 -16.95 2.54 4.51
C ASN A 148 -18.15 3.31 5.07
N LYS A 149 -18.60 2.98 6.29
CA LYS A 149 -19.65 3.73 6.99
C LYS A 149 -19.23 5.17 7.29
N ARG A 150 -17.93 5.40 7.48
CA ARG A 150 -17.37 6.74 7.73
C ARG A 150 -17.02 7.46 6.42
N TYR A 151 -16.50 6.74 5.44
CA TYR A 151 -16.11 7.25 4.14
C TYR A 151 -16.72 6.37 3.05
N PRO A 152 -17.99 6.65 2.63
CA PRO A 152 -18.65 5.94 1.53
C PRO A 152 -17.85 6.00 0.23
N ILE A 153 -18.11 5.05 -0.67
CA ILE A 153 -17.36 4.90 -1.93
C ILE A 153 -17.34 6.20 -2.75
N GLU A 154 -18.44 6.97 -2.77
CA GLU A 154 -18.50 8.23 -3.49
C GLU A 154 -17.43 9.22 -2.98
N GLN A 155 -17.35 9.41 -1.65
CA GLN A 155 -16.35 10.29 -1.04
C GLN A 155 -14.92 9.79 -1.28
N LEU A 156 -14.70 8.47 -1.23
CA LEU A 156 -13.41 7.86 -1.51
C LEU A 156 -12.99 8.09 -2.96
N VAL A 157 -13.90 7.86 -3.89
CA VAL A 157 -13.68 8.06 -5.34
C VAL A 157 -13.36 9.53 -5.64
N ASP A 158 -14.07 10.47 -5.02
CA ASP A 158 -13.80 11.90 -5.22
C ASP A 158 -12.44 12.32 -4.63
N ALA A 159 -12.05 11.76 -3.48
CA ALA A 159 -10.71 11.96 -2.95
C ALA A 159 -9.63 11.39 -3.89
N CYS A 160 -9.88 10.24 -4.50
CA CYS A 160 -8.99 9.63 -5.49
C CYS A 160 -8.85 10.49 -6.76
N LYS A 161 -9.95 11.05 -7.27
CA LYS A 161 -9.92 11.99 -8.42
C LYS A 161 -9.05 13.21 -8.09
N LYS A 162 -9.30 13.84 -6.92
CA LYS A 162 -8.50 14.99 -6.45
C LYS A 162 -7.01 14.63 -6.27
N TYR A 163 -6.72 13.43 -5.75
CA TYR A 163 -5.34 12.94 -5.66
C TYR A 163 -4.68 12.87 -7.05
N VAL A 164 -5.37 12.29 -8.04
CA VAL A 164 -4.88 12.20 -9.43
C VAL A 164 -4.68 13.59 -10.04
N GLU A 165 -5.63 14.50 -9.86
CA GLU A 165 -5.55 15.89 -10.35
C GLU A 165 -4.33 16.64 -9.79
N ILE A 166 -4.10 16.53 -8.47
CA ILE A 166 -3.01 17.25 -7.79
C ILE A 166 -1.64 16.63 -8.13
N THR A 167 -1.56 15.30 -8.20
CA THR A 167 -0.27 14.60 -8.31
C THR A 167 0.12 14.23 -9.73
N GLY A 168 -0.83 14.20 -10.66
CA GLY A 168 -0.65 13.66 -12.02
C GLY A 168 -0.36 12.15 -12.05
N ARG A 169 -0.62 11.40 -10.97
CA ARG A 169 -0.24 10.00 -10.83
C ARG A 169 -1.46 9.09 -10.83
N LYS A 170 -1.33 7.93 -11.50
CA LYS A 170 -2.35 6.88 -11.43
C LYS A 170 -2.45 6.28 -10.03
N ILE A 171 -3.66 5.85 -9.66
CA ILE A 171 -3.95 5.10 -8.43
C ILE A 171 -4.04 3.61 -8.77
N PHE A 172 -3.62 2.76 -7.83
CA PHE A 172 -3.88 1.33 -7.87
C PHE A 172 -5.08 1.02 -6.98
N PHE A 173 -6.08 0.31 -7.51
CA PHE A 173 -7.19 -0.21 -6.72
C PHE A 173 -6.98 -1.70 -6.50
N GLU A 174 -6.84 -2.09 -5.24
CA GLU A 174 -6.74 -3.49 -4.84
C GLU A 174 -8.16 -4.07 -4.68
N TYR A 175 -8.40 -5.21 -5.32
CA TYR A 175 -9.70 -5.87 -5.32
C TYR A 175 -9.55 -7.37 -5.09
N VAL A 176 -9.63 -7.79 -3.81
CA VAL A 176 -9.64 -9.21 -3.45
C VAL A 176 -10.98 -9.83 -3.89
N LEU A 177 -10.92 -10.93 -4.62
CA LEU A 177 -12.11 -11.69 -5.01
C LEU A 177 -12.52 -12.62 -3.87
N LEU A 178 -13.70 -12.37 -3.32
CA LEU A 178 -14.33 -13.17 -2.26
C LEU A 178 -15.50 -13.93 -2.87
N LYS A 179 -15.36 -15.28 -2.96
CA LYS A 179 -16.34 -16.15 -3.60
C LYS A 179 -17.76 -15.91 -3.09
N GLY A 180 -18.68 -15.65 -4.02
CA GLY A 180 -20.10 -15.41 -3.73
C GLY A 180 -20.41 -14.06 -3.06
N GLN A 181 -19.43 -13.16 -2.90
CA GLN A 181 -19.64 -11.87 -2.25
C GLN A 181 -19.43 -10.68 -3.20
N ASN A 182 -18.34 -10.67 -3.96
CA ASN A 182 -17.94 -9.55 -4.80
C ASN A 182 -17.37 -9.97 -6.17
N ASP A 183 -17.49 -11.23 -6.55
CA ASP A 183 -16.81 -11.89 -7.66
C ASP A 183 -17.70 -12.11 -8.90
N SER A 184 -18.94 -11.58 -8.91
CA SER A 184 -19.84 -11.74 -10.06
C SER A 184 -19.48 -10.79 -11.22
N SER A 185 -19.92 -11.16 -12.44
CA SER A 185 -19.79 -10.30 -13.62
C SER A 185 -20.47 -8.94 -13.46
N GLU A 186 -21.55 -8.88 -12.68
CA GLU A 186 -22.25 -7.63 -12.37
C GLU A 186 -21.41 -6.72 -11.48
N HIS A 187 -20.69 -7.28 -10.48
CA HIS A 187 -19.73 -6.53 -9.68
C HIS A 187 -18.62 -5.96 -10.54
N ALA A 188 -18.10 -6.73 -11.50
CA ALA A 188 -17.05 -6.25 -12.43
C ALA A 188 -17.57 -5.09 -13.31
N LYS A 189 -18.79 -5.16 -13.83
CA LYS A 189 -19.41 -4.08 -14.61
C LYS A 189 -19.61 -2.81 -13.78
N LYS A 190 -20.09 -2.94 -12.53
CA LYS A 190 -20.22 -1.82 -11.60
C LYS A 190 -18.86 -1.18 -11.30
N LEU A 191 -17.84 -2.00 -11.01
CA LEU A 191 -16.48 -1.53 -10.77
C LEU A 191 -15.91 -0.75 -11.95
N ALA A 192 -16.07 -1.27 -13.17
CA ALA A 192 -15.63 -0.60 -14.39
C ALA A 192 -16.30 0.77 -14.57
N ARG A 193 -17.62 0.87 -14.32
CA ARG A 193 -18.36 2.15 -14.37
C ARG A 193 -17.87 3.12 -13.28
N LEU A 194 -17.68 2.64 -12.06
CA LEU A 194 -17.23 3.44 -10.91
C LEU A 194 -15.88 4.09 -11.18
N LEU A 195 -14.94 3.36 -11.78
CA LEU A 195 -13.56 3.80 -11.97
C LEU A 195 -13.27 4.39 -13.36
N SER A 196 -14.26 4.41 -14.28
CA SER A 196 -14.09 4.80 -15.69
C SER A 196 -13.50 6.20 -15.92
N LYS A 197 -13.64 7.11 -14.95
CA LYS A 197 -13.17 8.51 -15.03
C LYS A 197 -11.94 8.78 -14.15
N ILE A 198 -11.25 7.74 -13.71
CA ILE A 198 -10.05 7.87 -12.86
C ILE A 198 -8.87 7.24 -13.58
N MET A 199 -7.75 7.93 -13.63
CA MET A 199 -6.49 7.35 -14.12
C MET A 199 -6.00 6.32 -13.09
N CYS A 200 -6.33 5.05 -13.33
CA CYS A 200 -6.07 3.98 -12.37
C CYS A 200 -5.69 2.65 -13.03
N GLN A 201 -5.32 1.72 -12.18
CA GLN A 201 -5.17 0.29 -12.49
C GLN A 201 -5.87 -0.50 -11.39
N VAL A 202 -6.56 -1.57 -11.72
CA VAL A 202 -7.14 -2.53 -10.76
C VAL A 202 -6.25 -3.78 -10.74
N ASN A 203 -5.90 -4.23 -9.53
CA ASN A 203 -5.11 -5.43 -9.24
C ASN A 203 -5.96 -6.48 -8.53
#